data_30d593b7ac725ebacfd913804e8cbe22
#
_entry.id   30d593b7ac725ebacfd913804e8cbe22
#
_cell.length_a   1.000
_cell.length_b   1.000
_cell.length_c   1.000
_cell.angle_alpha   90.00
_cell.angle_beta   90.00
_cell.angle_gamma   90.00
#
_symmetry.space_group_name_H-M   'P 1'
#
loop_
_entity.id
_entity.type
_entity.pdbx_description
1 polymer ?
#
loop_
_entity_poly.entity_id
_entity_poly.type
_entity_poly.pdbx_seq_one_letter_code
_entity_poly.pdbx_strand_id
1 'polypeptide(L)'
;MSTLKVNKIRDTSGSADAITLDPSGGAVLAGVTTISTARITTGITTSIQVGGGVTISESGIEASGIGITVANINGGQISGKRNRVRNGAMVINQRQASSYTSQPEFTMDGWKITNGSSFNFDATVTHSTDHPSGFAKSLKVTPDSVQTPTGGHNAIFEQGIEGADLQDLDYGTSAAKSITASFYAKSGSQNNGHQYSLDLHHIATDNTERSFSKPFTVTSSWQRFIFTFPGDTVKDIADTFD
;
A
#
# COMPACT_ATOMS: atom_id res chain seq x y z
N MET A 1 49.37 36.62 4.70
CA MET A 1 48.56 36.00 5.79
C MET A 1 49.41 34.99 6.52
N SER A 2 49.47 35.07 7.86
CA SER A 2 50.17 34.08 8.65
C SER A 2 49.27 32.87 8.87
N THR A 3 49.76 31.68 8.58
CA THR A 3 49.04 30.43 8.77
C THR A 3 49.63 29.68 9.96
N LEU A 4 48.80 29.37 10.94
CA LEU A 4 49.16 28.48 12.04
C LEU A 4 48.91 27.02 11.62
N LYS A 5 49.95 26.20 11.58
CA LYS A 5 49.86 24.77 11.33
C LYS A 5 49.94 24.01 12.65
N VAL A 6 48.88 23.36 13.04
CA VAL A 6 48.80 22.53 14.24
C VAL A 6 48.19 21.17 13.89
N ASN A 7 48.65 20.10 14.52
CA ASN A 7 48.10 18.77 14.36
C ASN A 7 47.04 18.46 15.42
N LYS A 8 47.12 19.13 16.56
CA LYS A 8 46.26 18.90 17.73
C LYS A 8 46.04 20.17 18.53
N ILE A 9 44.86 20.33 19.07
CA ILE A 9 44.53 21.37 20.03
C ILE A 9 44.12 20.67 21.32
N ARG A 10 44.79 21.02 22.42
CA ARG A 10 44.55 20.44 23.73
C ARG A 10 44.29 21.54 24.73
N ASP A 11 43.46 21.29 25.70
CA ASP A 11 43.34 22.10 26.89
C ASP A 11 44.64 21.96 27.72
N THR A 12 45.13 23.04 28.28
CA THR A 12 46.35 23.08 29.10
C THR A 12 46.29 22.25 30.39
N SER A 13 45.06 21.97 30.87
CA SER A 13 44.78 21.16 32.04
C SER A 13 44.38 19.73 31.70
N GLY A 14 44.15 19.41 30.42
CA GLY A 14 43.63 18.11 29.99
C GLY A 14 44.76 17.14 29.53
N SER A 15 44.55 15.86 29.79
CA SER A 15 45.44 14.78 29.32
C SER A 15 45.10 14.28 27.91
N ALA A 16 43.91 14.60 27.40
CA ALA A 16 43.42 14.16 26.10
C ALA A 16 43.33 15.32 25.10
N ASP A 17 43.45 15.01 23.82
CA ASP A 17 43.32 16.00 22.75
C ASP A 17 41.84 16.35 22.55
N ALA A 18 41.51 17.64 22.56
CA ALA A 18 40.13 18.12 22.33
C ALA A 18 39.79 18.11 20.84
N ILE A 19 40.77 18.43 19.98
CA ILE A 19 40.64 18.40 18.53
C ILE A 19 41.88 17.73 17.96
N THR A 20 41.72 16.69 17.17
CA THR A 20 42.76 16.06 16.38
C THR A 20 42.46 16.32 14.92
N LEU A 21 43.43 16.87 14.18
CA LEU A 21 43.33 17.12 12.75
C LEU A 21 43.78 15.86 12.00
N ASP A 22 42.94 15.35 11.15
CA ASP A 22 43.24 14.22 10.29
C ASP A 22 44.13 14.70 9.11
N PRO A 23 45.21 13.98 8.76
CA PRO A 23 46.01 14.30 7.58
C PRO A 23 45.24 14.40 6.27
N SER A 24 44.07 13.75 6.17
CA SER A 24 43.14 13.81 5.05
C SER A 24 42.26 15.07 5.03
N GLY A 25 42.44 16.00 5.98
CA GLY A 25 41.74 17.30 6.04
C GLY A 25 40.52 17.32 6.95
N GLY A 26 40.28 16.25 7.73
CA GLY A 26 39.21 16.18 8.73
C GLY A 26 39.64 16.67 10.12
N ALA A 27 38.68 16.82 11.03
CA ALA A 27 38.92 17.08 12.44
C ALA A 27 38.11 16.10 13.30
N VAL A 28 38.74 15.46 14.27
CA VAL A 28 38.09 14.66 15.29
C VAL A 28 37.95 15.52 16.54
N LEU A 29 36.70 15.76 16.95
CA LEU A 29 36.36 16.46 18.19
C LEU A 29 35.97 15.39 19.23
N ALA A 30 36.76 15.34 20.29
CA ALA A 30 36.51 14.40 21.40
C ALA A 30 35.81 15.12 22.56
N GLY A 31 34.87 14.44 23.22
CA GLY A 31 34.15 14.97 24.35
C GLY A 31 32.88 15.76 23.99
N VAL A 32 32.43 16.60 24.90
CA VAL A 32 31.21 17.42 24.72
C VAL A 32 31.60 18.68 23.92
N THR A 33 31.06 18.78 22.70
CA THR A 33 31.26 19.93 21.84
C THR A 33 29.95 20.68 21.66
N THR A 34 29.91 21.97 22.03
CA THR A 34 28.77 22.84 21.75
C THR A 34 28.98 23.55 20.43
N ILE A 35 28.15 23.22 19.44
CA ILE A 35 28.12 23.85 18.14
C ILE A 35 26.77 24.53 17.98
N SER A 36 26.74 25.85 17.88
CA SER A 36 25.49 26.62 17.71
C SER A 36 24.83 26.36 16.36
N THR A 37 25.62 26.06 15.34
CA THR A 37 25.12 25.69 14.01
C THR A 37 26.12 24.74 13.36
N ALA A 38 25.68 23.50 13.09
CA ALA A 38 26.43 22.53 12.28
C ALA A 38 25.77 22.35 10.93
N ARG A 39 26.51 22.56 9.83
CA ARG A 39 26.06 22.22 8.48
C ARG A 39 26.80 20.97 8.01
N ILE A 40 26.06 19.85 7.95
CA ILE A 40 26.58 18.58 7.44
C ILE A 40 26.10 18.45 6.00
N THR A 41 27.04 18.60 5.02
CA THR A 41 26.68 18.50 3.59
C THR A 41 26.65 17.05 3.13
N THR A 42 27.52 16.22 3.70
CA THR A 42 27.52 14.77 3.52
C THR A 42 28.02 14.17 4.83
N GLY A 43 27.22 13.38 5.48
CA GLY A 43 27.59 12.78 6.76
C GLY A 43 27.17 11.33 6.83
N ILE A 44 28.11 10.46 7.21
CA ILE A 44 27.80 9.10 7.67
C ILE A 44 27.85 9.17 9.18
N THR A 45 26.70 9.00 9.83
CA THR A 45 26.60 8.99 11.29
C THR A 45 26.06 7.65 11.74
N THR A 46 26.67 7.10 12.76
CA THR A 46 26.16 5.89 13.44
C THR A 46 24.88 6.23 14.20
N SER A 47 24.81 7.42 14.77
CA SER A 47 23.59 7.98 15.38
C SER A 47 23.69 9.48 15.55
N ILE A 48 22.56 10.18 15.49
CA ILE A 48 22.43 11.57 15.91
C ILE A 48 21.37 11.58 17.00
N GLN A 49 21.78 11.95 18.22
CA GLN A 49 20.85 12.11 19.33
C GLN A 49 20.52 13.60 19.52
N VAL A 50 19.25 13.94 19.36
CA VAL A 50 18.73 15.30 19.54
C VAL A 50 17.95 15.36 20.85
N GLY A 51 18.62 15.70 21.94
CA GLY A 51 18.04 15.60 23.28
C GLY A 51 17.77 14.14 23.69
N GLY A 52 17.01 13.93 24.74
CA GLY A 52 16.64 12.58 25.19
C GLY A 52 15.49 11.93 24.42
N GLY A 53 14.86 12.64 23.49
CA GLY A 53 13.63 12.21 22.83
C GLY A 53 13.73 11.83 21.35
N VAL A 54 14.81 12.20 20.67
CA VAL A 54 15.01 11.88 19.24
C VAL A 54 16.36 11.24 19.01
N THR A 55 16.37 10.07 18.42
CA THR A 55 17.56 9.37 17.95
C THR A 55 17.45 9.11 16.46
N ILE A 56 18.49 9.47 15.69
CA ILE A 56 18.62 9.15 14.28
C ILE A 56 19.77 8.15 14.15
N SER A 57 19.49 6.95 13.68
CA SER A 57 20.46 5.87 13.54
C SER A 57 20.31 5.20 12.17
N GLU A 58 21.17 4.21 11.88
CA GLU A 58 21.02 3.36 10.69
C GLU A 58 19.67 2.63 10.62
N SER A 59 19.02 2.38 11.76
CA SER A 59 17.71 1.76 11.85
C SER A 59 16.54 2.73 11.56
N GLY A 60 16.81 4.03 11.48
CA GLY A 60 15.82 5.08 11.24
C GLY A 60 15.78 6.18 12.29
N ILE A 61 14.63 6.82 12.41
CA ILE A 61 14.36 7.89 13.37
C ILE A 61 13.47 7.35 14.47
N GLU A 62 13.98 7.35 15.69
CA GLU A 62 13.20 7.04 16.89
C GLU A 62 12.92 8.34 17.66
N ALA A 63 11.64 8.61 17.93
CA ALA A 63 11.18 9.76 18.70
C ALA A 63 10.25 9.27 19.82
N SER A 64 10.78 9.26 21.03
CA SER A 64 10.03 8.82 22.21
C SER A 64 9.49 10.01 22.99
N GLY A 65 8.18 10.05 23.20
CA GLY A 65 7.50 11.10 23.97
C GLY A 65 7.38 12.46 23.28
N ILE A 66 7.73 12.56 22.01
CA ILE A 66 7.56 13.77 21.18
C ILE A 66 6.86 13.45 19.87
N GLY A 67 6.13 14.43 19.35
CA GLY A 67 5.49 14.31 18.04
C GLY A 67 6.48 14.48 16.88
N ILE A 68 6.37 13.67 15.86
CA ILE A 68 7.06 13.87 14.58
C ILE A 68 6.05 14.50 13.62
N THR A 69 6.34 15.71 13.12
CA THR A 69 5.57 16.33 12.05
C THR A 69 6.29 16.10 10.73
N VAL A 70 5.69 15.33 9.85
CA VAL A 70 6.19 15.07 8.50
C VAL A 70 5.08 15.34 7.48
N ALA A 71 5.43 15.92 6.36
CA ALA A 71 4.45 16.20 5.29
C ALA A 71 4.00 14.90 4.59
N ASN A 72 4.93 13.97 4.43
CA ASN A 72 4.65 12.65 3.84
C ASN A 72 5.74 11.64 4.25
N ILE A 73 5.47 10.35 4.05
CA ILE A 73 6.46 9.27 4.15
C ILE A 73 6.51 8.59 2.78
N ASN A 74 7.69 8.57 2.14
CA ASN A 74 7.89 8.02 0.80
C ASN A 74 6.93 8.60 -0.26
N GLY A 75 6.64 9.91 -0.18
CA GLY A 75 5.72 10.57 -1.10
C GLY A 75 4.24 10.28 -0.87
N GLY A 76 3.92 9.45 0.12
CA GLY A 76 2.55 9.07 0.44
C GLY A 76 1.96 9.83 1.63
N GLN A 77 0.64 9.84 1.71
CA GLN A 77 -0.12 10.44 2.79
C GLN A 77 0.18 9.73 4.14
N ILE A 78 0.43 10.49 5.20
CA ILE A 78 0.77 9.95 6.53
C ILE A 78 -0.49 9.60 7.31
N SER A 79 -1.52 10.41 7.16
CA SER A 79 -2.82 10.22 7.78
C SER A 79 -3.89 10.10 6.71
N GLY A 80 -4.97 9.40 7.02
CA GLY A 80 -6.09 9.23 6.12
C GLY A 80 -6.37 7.76 5.77
N LYS A 81 -7.44 7.54 5.05
CA LYS A 81 -7.93 6.22 4.65
C LYS A 81 -7.12 5.68 3.46
N ARG A 82 -5.93 5.15 3.72
CA ARG A 82 -5.06 4.57 2.66
C ARG A 82 -5.67 3.34 2.01
N ASN A 83 -6.24 2.45 2.82
CA ASN A 83 -6.93 1.28 2.31
C ASN A 83 -8.38 1.66 2.00
N ARG A 84 -8.72 1.67 0.73
CA ARG A 84 -10.08 1.99 0.23
C ARG A 84 -10.98 0.76 0.26
N VAL A 85 -10.40 -0.44 0.32
CA VAL A 85 -11.15 -1.70 0.34
C VAL A 85 -11.70 -1.94 1.74
N ARG A 86 -13.02 -2.08 1.85
CA ARG A 86 -13.74 -2.44 3.09
C ARG A 86 -13.72 -3.97 3.24
N ASN A 87 -13.56 -4.45 4.46
CA ASN A 87 -13.55 -5.88 4.77
C ASN A 87 -12.62 -6.72 3.86
N GLY A 88 -11.46 -6.17 3.49
CA GLY A 88 -10.51 -6.86 2.60
C GLY A 88 -9.89 -8.12 3.21
N ALA A 89 -9.97 -8.28 4.53
CA ALA A 89 -9.54 -9.49 5.24
C ALA A 89 -10.64 -10.57 5.30
N MET A 90 -11.81 -10.34 4.72
CA MET A 90 -12.96 -11.27 4.68
C MET A 90 -13.39 -11.77 6.07
N VAL A 91 -13.27 -10.93 7.11
CA VAL A 91 -13.57 -11.32 8.50
C VAL A 91 -15.03 -11.08 8.85
N ILE A 92 -15.63 -10.01 8.32
CA ILE A 92 -17.01 -9.62 8.62
C ILE A 92 -17.95 -10.33 7.66
N ASN A 93 -18.86 -11.13 8.20
CA ASN A 93 -19.85 -11.90 7.46
C ASN A 93 -21.18 -11.92 8.22
N GLN A 94 -21.84 -10.78 8.28
CA GLN A 94 -23.13 -10.64 8.98
C GLN A 94 -24.28 -11.32 8.22
N ARG A 95 -24.16 -11.42 6.90
CA ARG A 95 -25.21 -11.99 6.02
C ARG A 95 -25.14 -13.49 5.89
N GLN A 96 -24.05 -14.12 6.33
CA GLN A 96 -23.72 -15.53 6.12
C GLN A 96 -23.68 -15.90 4.63
N ALA A 97 -22.50 -16.20 4.12
CA ALA A 97 -22.31 -16.57 2.72
C ALA A 97 -23.19 -17.80 2.38
N SER A 98 -24.05 -17.64 1.41
CA SER A 98 -25.03 -18.62 0.95
C SER A 98 -24.78 -19.01 -0.51
N SER A 99 -25.65 -19.79 -1.08
CA SER A 99 -25.64 -20.04 -2.52
C SER A 99 -25.91 -18.75 -3.29
N TYR A 100 -25.13 -18.51 -4.31
CA TYR A 100 -25.36 -17.45 -5.29
C TYR A 100 -26.13 -18.03 -6.47
N THR A 101 -27.21 -17.36 -6.85
CA THR A 101 -27.99 -17.69 -8.05
C THR A 101 -28.02 -16.48 -8.96
N SER A 102 -28.03 -16.61 -10.22
CA SER A 102 -27.93 -15.66 -11.35
C SER A 102 -28.33 -14.18 -11.18
N GLN A 103 -28.49 -13.67 -9.98
CA GLN A 103 -28.82 -12.28 -9.64
C GLN A 103 -27.64 -11.64 -8.87
N PRO A 104 -27.40 -10.32 -9.03
CA PRO A 104 -26.40 -9.64 -8.22
C PRO A 104 -26.70 -9.83 -6.74
N GLU A 105 -25.77 -10.42 -5.98
CA GLU A 105 -25.96 -10.71 -4.56
C GLU A 105 -24.75 -10.29 -3.73
N PHE A 106 -25.02 -9.65 -2.58
CA PHE A 106 -24.02 -9.39 -1.56
C PHE A 106 -23.79 -10.67 -0.75
N THR A 107 -22.57 -11.19 -0.80
CA THR A 107 -22.16 -12.42 -0.13
C THR A 107 -21.47 -12.15 1.20
N MET A 108 -20.42 -11.34 1.17
CA MET A 108 -19.71 -10.81 2.33
C MET A 108 -20.03 -9.33 2.52
N ASP A 109 -19.86 -8.82 3.74
CA ASP A 109 -20.06 -7.40 3.98
C ASP A 109 -19.15 -6.56 3.08
N GLY A 110 -19.79 -5.75 2.23
CA GLY A 110 -19.14 -4.91 1.24
C GLY A 110 -18.78 -5.59 -0.08
N TRP A 111 -19.00 -6.90 -0.23
CA TRP A 111 -18.65 -7.62 -1.44
C TRP A 111 -19.86 -8.27 -2.10
N LYS A 112 -19.93 -8.21 -3.41
CA LYS A 112 -20.99 -8.86 -4.19
C LYS A 112 -20.41 -9.70 -5.32
N ILE A 113 -21.20 -10.68 -5.76
CA ILE A 113 -20.97 -11.41 -7.00
C ILE A 113 -22.01 -10.96 -8.01
N THR A 114 -21.54 -10.69 -9.21
CA THR A 114 -22.37 -10.29 -10.36
C THR A 114 -21.99 -11.17 -11.53
N ASN A 115 -22.95 -11.53 -12.35
CA ASN A 115 -22.72 -12.20 -13.63
C ASN A 115 -23.26 -11.35 -14.78
N GLY A 116 -22.68 -11.49 -15.96
CA GLY A 116 -23.15 -10.84 -17.17
C GLY A 116 -24.49 -11.41 -17.63
N SER A 117 -25.23 -10.61 -18.36
CA SER A 117 -26.68 -10.70 -18.64
C SER A 117 -27.23 -11.97 -19.31
N SER A 118 -26.45 -12.99 -19.56
CA SER A 118 -26.92 -14.25 -20.16
C SER A 118 -26.22 -15.49 -19.61
N PHE A 119 -25.50 -15.34 -18.53
CA PHE A 119 -24.71 -16.41 -17.93
C PHE A 119 -25.23 -16.74 -16.54
N ASN A 120 -25.88 -17.90 -16.43
CA ASN A 120 -26.25 -18.45 -15.14
C ASN A 120 -24.99 -19.04 -14.47
N PHE A 121 -24.44 -18.32 -13.55
CA PHE A 121 -23.34 -18.79 -12.71
C PHE A 121 -23.86 -19.05 -11.32
N ASP A 122 -24.15 -20.31 -11.04
CA ASP A 122 -24.51 -20.74 -9.69
C ASP A 122 -23.26 -21.12 -8.92
N ALA A 123 -23.09 -20.57 -7.75
CA ALA A 123 -21.94 -20.85 -6.90
C ALA A 123 -22.30 -20.78 -5.42
N THR A 124 -21.67 -21.64 -4.66
CA THR A 124 -21.68 -21.56 -3.20
C THR A 124 -20.52 -20.68 -2.74
N VAL A 125 -20.87 -19.61 -2.04
CA VAL A 125 -19.87 -18.71 -1.43
C VAL A 125 -19.74 -19.03 0.04
N THR A 126 -18.51 -19.27 0.50
CA THR A 126 -18.26 -19.64 1.90
C THR A 126 -17.17 -18.80 2.53
N HIS A 127 -17.36 -18.55 3.83
CA HIS A 127 -16.37 -17.94 4.71
C HIS A 127 -15.38 -19.01 5.17
N SER A 128 -14.26 -19.13 4.46
CA SER A 128 -13.32 -20.24 4.59
C SER A 128 -12.29 -20.00 5.70
N THR A 129 -11.89 -21.10 6.35
CA THR A 129 -10.75 -21.13 7.28
C THR A 129 -9.42 -21.42 6.60
N ASP A 130 -9.42 -21.70 5.31
CA ASP A 130 -8.21 -21.79 4.49
C ASP A 130 -7.82 -20.37 4.05
N HIS A 131 -6.74 -19.85 4.58
CA HIS A 131 -6.33 -18.45 4.41
C HIS A 131 -4.81 -18.33 4.27
N PRO A 132 -4.28 -17.25 3.67
CA PRO A 132 -2.85 -17.00 3.66
C PRO A 132 -2.34 -16.59 5.05
N SER A 133 -1.03 -16.73 5.27
CA SER A 133 -0.41 -16.30 6.53
C SER A 133 -0.69 -14.83 6.83
N GLY A 134 -1.00 -14.54 8.10
CA GLY A 134 -1.36 -13.19 8.57
C GLY A 134 -2.85 -12.84 8.45
N PHE A 135 -3.68 -13.73 7.91
CA PHE A 135 -5.13 -13.57 7.83
C PHE A 135 -5.83 -14.64 8.67
N ALA A 136 -7.07 -14.40 9.07
CA ALA A 136 -7.88 -15.35 9.83
C ALA A 136 -8.90 -16.07 8.96
N LYS A 137 -9.26 -15.50 7.82
CA LYS A 137 -10.31 -15.98 6.92
C LYS A 137 -9.99 -15.66 5.47
N SER A 138 -10.71 -16.33 4.57
CA SER A 138 -10.80 -15.98 3.16
C SER A 138 -12.22 -16.16 2.65
N LEU A 139 -12.50 -15.62 1.49
CA LEU A 139 -13.70 -15.94 0.72
C LEU A 139 -13.38 -17.11 -0.22
N LYS A 140 -14.22 -18.12 -0.24
CA LYS A 140 -14.17 -19.23 -1.19
C LYS A 140 -15.42 -19.22 -2.05
N VAL A 141 -15.24 -19.17 -3.36
CA VAL A 141 -16.29 -19.32 -4.36
C VAL A 141 -16.15 -20.70 -4.98
N THR A 142 -17.20 -21.52 -4.88
CA THR A 142 -17.24 -22.87 -5.45
C THR A 142 -18.38 -22.91 -6.45
N PRO A 143 -18.12 -23.05 -7.77
CA PRO A 143 -19.16 -23.27 -8.75
C PRO A 143 -19.94 -24.54 -8.42
N ASP A 144 -21.29 -24.47 -8.46
CA ASP A 144 -22.15 -25.60 -8.14
C ASP A 144 -22.29 -26.59 -9.31
N SER A 145 -21.97 -26.13 -10.52
CA SER A 145 -21.95 -26.96 -11.72
C SER A 145 -20.85 -26.54 -12.68
N VAL A 146 -20.44 -27.46 -13.55
CA VAL A 146 -19.53 -27.15 -14.65
C VAL A 146 -20.27 -26.30 -15.68
N GLN A 147 -19.75 -25.11 -15.92
CA GLN A 147 -20.26 -24.20 -16.92
C GLN A 147 -19.34 -24.19 -18.14
N THR A 148 -19.92 -24.12 -19.32
CA THR A 148 -19.17 -23.88 -20.56
C THR A 148 -19.44 -22.44 -20.99
N PRO A 149 -18.59 -21.49 -20.62
CA PRO A 149 -18.82 -20.10 -20.99
C PRO A 149 -18.63 -19.91 -22.48
N THR A 150 -19.50 -19.11 -23.08
CA THR A 150 -19.35 -18.58 -24.43
C THR A 150 -18.96 -17.10 -24.40
N GLY A 151 -18.61 -16.53 -25.53
CA GLY A 151 -18.19 -15.11 -25.57
C GLY A 151 -19.20 -14.17 -24.89
N GLY A 152 -18.72 -13.28 -24.07
CA GLY A 152 -19.54 -12.33 -23.27
C GLY A 152 -19.97 -12.82 -21.90
N HIS A 153 -19.71 -14.06 -21.55
CA HIS A 153 -20.00 -14.58 -20.20
C HIS A 153 -18.92 -14.15 -19.22
N ASN A 154 -19.34 -13.59 -18.09
CA ASN A 154 -18.44 -13.23 -16.98
C ASN A 154 -19.10 -13.53 -15.63
N ALA A 155 -18.27 -13.78 -14.65
CA ALA A 155 -18.64 -13.78 -13.24
C ALA A 155 -17.67 -12.85 -12.53
N ILE A 156 -18.18 -11.85 -11.84
CA ILE A 156 -17.38 -10.77 -11.24
C ILE A 156 -17.59 -10.82 -9.73
N PHE A 157 -16.49 -10.84 -8.99
CA PHE A 157 -16.47 -10.60 -7.57
C PHE A 157 -15.95 -9.20 -7.33
N GLU A 158 -16.78 -8.32 -6.80
CA GLU A 158 -16.52 -6.89 -6.80
C GLU A 158 -16.88 -6.21 -5.49
N GLN A 159 -16.27 -5.05 -5.28
CA GLN A 159 -16.63 -4.09 -4.27
C GLN A 159 -16.71 -2.69 -4.89
N GLY A 160 -17.83 -2.01 -4.67
CA GLY A 160 -17.96 -0.60 -4.98
C GLY A 160 -17.23 0.27 -3.96
N ILE A 161 -16.46 1.23 -4.44
CA ILE A 161 -15.86 2.30 -3.65
C ILE A 161 -16.49 3.60 -4.09
N GLU A 162 -17.00 4.35 -3.13
CA GLU A 162 -17.69 5.61 -3.41
C GLU A 162 -16.74 6.66 -3.98
N GLY A 163 -17.18 7.44 -4.98
CA GLY A 163 -16.39 8.49 -5.60
C GLY A 163 -15.90 9.53 -4.59
N ALA A 164 -16.73 9.87 -3.60
CA ALA A 164 -16.36 10.78 -2.50
C ALA A 164 -15.11 10.28 -1.72
N ASP A 165 -14.93 8.96 -1.60
CA ASP A 165 -13.76 8.35 -0.96
C ASP A 165 -12.49 8.38 -1.84
N LEU A 166 -12.61 8.76 -3.11
CA LEU A 166 -11.55 8.72 -4.13
C LEU A 166 -11.17 10.10 -4.70
N GLN A 167 -11.76 11.18 -4.21
CA GLN A 167 -11.53 12.53 -4.74
C GLN A 167 -10.06 12.98 -4.64
N ASP A 168 -9.32 12.48 -3.65
CA ASP A 168 -7.90 12.76 -3.49
C ASP A 168 -7.01 12.14 -4.58
N LEU A 169 -7.58 11.34 -5.48
CA LEU A 169 -6.87 10.76 -6.62
C LEU A 169 -6.73 11.72 -7.79
N ASP A 170 -7.43 12.85 -7.79
CA ASP A 170 -7.36 13.89 -8.81
C ASP A 170 -7.62 13.38 -10.25
N TYR A 171 -8.48 12.35 -10.41
CA TYR A 171 -8.82 11.79 -11.73
C TYR A 171 -9.47 12.85 -12.64
N GLY A 172 -9.24 12.75 -13.93
CA GLY A 172 -9.63 13.76 -14.92
C GLY A 172 -8.67 14.95 -15.01
N THR A 173 -7.56 14.92 -14.28
CA THR A 173 -6.56 16.00 -14.30
C THR A 173 -5.16 15.47 -14.61
N SER A 174 -4.25 16.36 -14.98
CA SER A 174 -2.84 15.99 -15.18
C SER A 174 -2.13 15.55 -13.89
N ALA A 175 -2.75 15.78 -12.72
CA ALA A 175 -2.25 15.37 -11.42
C ALA A 175 -2.82 14.02 -10.95
N ALA A 176 -3.55 13.30 -11.79
CA ALA A 176 -4.20 12.03 -11.46
C ALA A 176 -3.21 11.03 -10.88
N LYS A 177 -3.53 10.50 -9.71
CA LYS A 177 -2.67 9.61 -8.93
C LYS A 177 -2.94 8.15 -9.26
N SER A 178 -1.89 7.34 -9.24
CA SER A 178 -2.00 5.90 -9.41
C SER A 178 -2.58 5.21 -8.18
N ILE A 179 -3.28 4.10 -8.40
CA ILE A 179 -3.77 3.19 -7.36
C ILE A 179 -2.97 1.89 -7.41
N THR A 180 -2.54 1.40 -6.26
CA THR A 180 -1.96 0.06 -6.15
C THR A 180 -2.92 -0.85 -5.38
N ALA A 181 -3.35 -1.92 -6.04
CA ALA A 181 -4.11 -2.99 -5.42
C ALA A 181 -3.22 -4.19 -5.12
N SER A 182 -3.39 -4.79 -3.95
CA SER A 182 -2.72 -6.05 -3.60
C SER A 182 -3.69 -6.99 -2.89
N PHE A 183 -3.62 -8.27 -3.24
CA PHE A 183 -4.47 -9.29 -2.67
C PHE A 183 -3.79 -10.64 -2.72
N TYR A 184 -4.33 -11.60 -1.98
CA TYR A 184 -3.95 -13.00 -2.06
C TYR A 184 -5.03 -13.79 -2.78
N ALA A 185 -4.62 -14.70 -3.65
CA ALA A 185 -5.52 -15.63 -4.30
C ALA A 185 -4.88 -17.02 -4.46
N LYS A 186 -5.72 -18.03 -4.48
CA LYS A 186 -5.40 -19.39 -4.92
C LYS A 186 -6.61 -20.02 -5.58
N SER A 187 -6.42 -21.11 -6.28
CA SER A 187 -7.50 -21.93 -6.83
C SER A 187 -7.57 -23.30 -6.17
N GLY A 188 -8.65 -24.03 -6.43
CA GLY A 188 -8.66 -25.48 -6.24
C GLY A 188 -7.69 -26.15 -7.24
N SER A 189 -7.31 -27.42 -6.95
CA SER A 189 -6.37 -28.17 -7.78
C SER A 189 -6.81 -28.30 -9.25
N GLN A 190 -8.12 -28.36 -9.50
CA GLN A 190 -8.69 -28.47 -10.85
C GLN A 190 -8.55 -27.18 -11.67
N ASN A 191 -8.44 -26.03 -11.01
CA ASN A 191 -8.33 -24.71 -11.65
C ASN A 191 -6.90 -24.16 -11.55
N ASN A 192 -5.92 -25.01 -11.29
CA ASN A 192 -4.53 -24.63 -11.24
C ASN A 192 -4.04 -24.16 -12.62
N GLY A 193 -3.46 -22.96 -12.66
CA GLY A 193 -2.99 -22.35 -13.90
C GLY A 193 -4.06 -21.58 -14.69
N HIS A 194 -5.28 -21.45 -14.18
CA HIS A 194 -6.29 -20.61 -14.81
C HIS A 194 -5.97 -19.12 -14.66
N GLN A 195 -6.32 -18.37 -15.69
CA GLN A 195 -6.13 -16.92 -15.74
C GLN A 195 -7.41 -16.20 -15.33
N TYR A 196 -7.24 -15.15 -14.55
CA TYR A 196 -8.26 -14.21 -14.12
C TYR A 196 -7.80 -12.78 -14.44
N SER A 197 -8.68 -11.80 -14.30
CA SER A 197 -8.30 -10.40 -14.36
C SER A 197 -8.67 -9.66 -13.09
N LEU A 198 -7.85 -8.69 -12.71
CA LEU A 198 -8.22 -7.65 -11.76
C LEU A 198 -8.56 -6.40 -12.58
N ASP A 199 -9.77 -5.91 -12.39
CA ASP A 199 -10.25 -4.75 -13.10
C ASP A 199 -10.49 -3.59 -12.12
N LEU A 200 -9.93 -2.43 -12.46
CA LEU A 200 -10.32 -1.16 -11.88
C LEU A 200 -11.29 -0.50 -12.84
N HIS A 201 -12.56 -0.48 -12.46
CA HIS A 201 -13.63 0.11 -13.26
C HIS A 201 -14.15 1.37 -12.56
N HIS A 202 -14.36 2.43 -13.31
CA HIS A 202 -15.03 3.62 -12.80
C HIS A 202 -15.95 4.23 -13.87
N ILE A 203 -16.92 4.99 -13.41
CA ILE A 203 -17.85 5.76 -14.23
C ILE A 203 -17.51 7.23 -14.03
N ALA A 204 -17.36 7.96 -15.11
CA ALA A 204 -17.12 9.39 -15.09
C ALA A 204 -18.45 10.17 -14.95
N THR A 205 -18.36 11.45 -14.60
CA THR A 205 -19.55 12.33 -14.46
C THR A 205 -20.37 12.46 -15.75
N ASP A 206 -19.77 12.18 -16.90
CA ASP A 206 -20.46 12.14 -18.20
C ASP A 206 -21.00 10.76 -18.58
N ASN A 207 -21.08 9.82 -17.60
CA ASN A 207 -21.46 8.44 -17.77
C ASN A 207 -20.54 7.60 -18.71
N THR A 208 -19.32 8.05 -18.95
CA THR A 208 -18.33 7.26 -19.67
C THR A 208 -17.74 6.20 -18.73
N GLU A 209 -17.86 4.94 -19.10
CA GLU A 209 -17.23 3.84 -18.39
C GLU A 209 -15.76 3.70 -18.76
N ARG A 210 -14.91 3.49 -17.77
CA ARG A 210 -13.47 3.26 -17.92
C ARG A 210 -13.07 2.02 -17.17
N SER A 211 -12.32 1.16 -17.82
CA SER A 211 -11.82 -0.09 -17.20
C SER A 211 -10.34 -0.28 -17.49
N PHE A 212 -9.59 -0.60 -16.45
CA PHE A 212 -8.18 -0.93 -16.52
C PHE A 212 -8.00 -2.36 -16.00
N SER A 213 -7.67 -3.28 -16.90
CA SER A 213 -7.59 -4.71 -16.62
C SER A 213 -6.15 -5.19 -16.46
N LYS A 214 -5.89 -6.06 -15.49
CA LYS A 214 -4.60 -6.72 -15.27
C LYS A 214 -4.82 -8.23 -15.14
N PRO A 215 -4.35 -9.03 -16.08
CA PRO A 215 -4.47 -10.49 -16.00
C PRO A 215 -3.51 -11.05 -14.95
N PHE A 216 -3.93 -12.13 -14.29
CA PHE A 216 -3.10 -12.92 -13.38
C PHE A 216 -3.46 -14.40 -13.42
N THR A 217 -2.48 -15.25 -13.15
CA THR A 217 -2.67 -16.70 -13.14
C THR A 217 -2.60 -17.21 -11.72
N VAL A 218 -3.60 -17.95 -11.30
CA VAL A 218 -3.65 -18.55 -9.96
C VAL A 218 -3.12 -19.97 -9.95
N THR A 219 -2.55 -20.38 -8.83
CA THR A 219 -2.16 -21.75 -8.56
C THR A 219 -2.91 -22.33 -7.37
N SER A 220 -2.72 -23.58 -7.08
CA SER A 220 -3.31 -24.23 -5.90
C SER A 220 -2.70 -23.76 -4.56
N SER A 221 -1.68 -22.93 -4.60
CA SER A 221 -1.04 -22.33 -3.42
C SER A 221 -1.39 -20.86 -3.30
N TRP A 222 -1.49 -20.35 -2.07
CA TRP A 222 -1.69 -18.92 -1.81
C TRP A 222 -0.54 -18.09 -2.40
N GLN A 223 -0.89 -17.13 -3.26
CA GLN A 223 0.03 -16.18 -3.88
C GLN A 223 -0.45 -14.76 -3.65
N ARG A 224 0.49 -13.85 -3.45
CA ARG A 224 0.20 -12.42 -3.39
C ARG A 224 0.38 -11.79 -4.76
N PHE A 225 -0.63 -11.07 -5.20
CA PHE A 225 -0.61 -10.28 -6.43
C PHE A 225 -0.58 -8.79 -6.07
N ILE A 226 0.16 -8.01 -6.85
CA ILE A 226 0.29 -6.57 -6.66
C ILE A 226 0.22 -5.93 -8.04
N PHE A 227 -0.73 -5.02 -8.24
CA PHE A 227 -0.91 -4.30 -9.49
C PHE A 227 -1.03 -2.81 -9.24
N THR A 228 -0.32 -2.02 -10.03
CA THR A 228 -0.46 -0.57 -10.04
C THR A 228 -1.19 -0.16 -11.31
N PHE A 229 -2.24 0.61 -11.14
CA PHE A 229 -3.02 1.23 -12.20
C PHE A 229 -2.64 2.70 -12.27
N PRO A 230 -2.38 3.25 -13.46
CA PRO A 230 -2.14 4.68 -13.61
C PRO A 230 -3.42 5.46 -13.27
N GLY A 231 -3.26 6.70 -12.83
CA GLY A 231 -4.39 7.61 -12.71
C GLY A 231 -4.99 7.93 -14.08
N ASP A 232 -6.29 8.06 -14.14
CA ASP A 232 -6.95 8.51 -15.37
C ASP A 232 -6.84 10.04 -15.49
N THR A 233 -6.04 10.50 -16.44
CA THR A 233 -5.85 11.94 -16.68
C THR A 233 -6.93 12.56 -17.56
N VAL A 234 -7.85 11.75 -18.09
CA VAL A 234 -8.86 12.18 -19.08
C VAL A 234 -10.26 12.23 -18.46
N LYS A 235 -10.59 11.24 -17.63
CA LYS A 235 -11.92 11.10 -17.05
C LYS A 235 -11.86 11.16 -15.53
N ASP A 236 -12.74 11.94 -14.95
CA ASP A 236 -13.01 12.04 -13.53
C ASP A 236 -13.72 10.77 -12.98
N ILE A 237 -13.95 10.75 -11.69
CA ILE A 237 -14.79 9.73 -11.04
C ILE A 237 -16.09 10.42 -10.64
N ALA A 238 -17.22 9.85 -11.07
CA ALA A 238 -18.53 10.35 -10.65
C ALA A 238 -18.68 10.22 -9.13
N ASP A 239 -19.24 11.27 -8.54
CA ASP A 239 -19.56 11.34 -7.10
C ASP A 239 -21.04 10.97 -6.86
N THR A 240 -21.62 10.21 -7.76
CA THR A 240 -23.02 9.79 -7.70
C THR A 240 -23.15 8.46 -6.96
N PHE A 241 -24.05 8.46 -6.00
CA PHE A 241 -24.55 7.25 -5.37
C PHE A 241 -25.69 6.70 -6.26
N ASP A 242 -25.45 5.64 -7.00
CA ASP A 242 -26.48 4.82 -7.63
C ASP A 242 -26.56 3.43 -6.97
#